data_04345d4591cd299446545ef01e64cea2
#
_entry.id   04345d4591cd299446545ef01e64cea2
#
_cell.length_a   1.000
_cell.length_b   1.000
_cell.length_c   1.000
_cell.angle_alpha   90.00
_cell.angle_beta   90.00
_cell.angle_gamma   90.00
#
_symmetry.space_group_name_H-M   'P 1'
#
loop_
_entity.id
_entity.type
_entity.pdbx_description
1 polymer ?
#
loop_
_entity_poly.entity_id
_entity_poly.type
_entity_poly.pdbx_seq_one_letter_code
_entity_poly.pdbx_strand_id
1 'polypeptide(L)'
;MVVHTHSKQIMEARKVILDLILSNHQRDCLTCTRNGNCELQTLAIKFNVMNVEYEGEKTVHKIDDLSPSIVRDFNKCILCRRCISTCKNVQKIGAIDCVNRGFNSCVSTVGDNSLNNVNCTFCGQCITACPVGALREKDSTDL
;
A
#
# COMPACT_ATOMS: atom_id res chain seq x y z
N MET A 1 -3.05 29.64 -17.66
CA MET A 1 -3.17 29.23 -16.22
C MET A 1 -1.76 29.06 -15.67
N VAL A 2 -1.43 29.70 -14.57
CA VAL A 2 -0.14 29.52 -13.87
C VAL A 2 -0.35 28.51 -12.74
N VAL A 3 0.44 27.43 -12.71
CA VAL A 3 0.35 26.37 -11.71
C VAL A 3 1.66 26.35 -10.90
N HIS A 4 1.54 26.49 -9.59
CA HIS A 4 2.64 26.36 -8.67
C HIS A 4 2.66 24.99 -8.03
N THR A 5 3.79 24.29 -8.06
CA THR A 5 3.92 22.93 -7.52
C THR A 5 4.76 22.85 -6.23
N HIS A 6 5.46 23.93 -5.88
CA HIS A 6 6.42 23.97 -4.77
C HIS A 6 6.29 25.23 -3.90
N SER A 7 5.11 25.87 -3.86
CA SER A 7 4.90 26.98 -2.93
C SER A 7 4.92 26.48 -1.46
N LYS A 8 5.20 27.39 -0.51
CA LYS A 8 5.20 27.07 0.93
C LYS A 8 3.91 26.36 1.36
N GLN A 9 2.76 26.88 0.94
CA GLN A 9 1.46 26.29 1.25
C GLN A 9 1.30 24.86 0.72
N ILE A 10 1.78 24.58 -0.50
CA ILE A 10 1.73 23.24 -1.10
C ILE A 10 2.64 22.28 -0.34
N MET A 11 3.83 22.74 0.07
CA MET A 11 4.76 21.91 0.84
C MET A 11 4.20 21.57 2.23
N GLU A 12 3.57 22.52 2.90
CA GLU A 12 2.88 22.30 4.18
C GLU A 12 1.71 21.33 4.02
N ALA A 13 0.85 21.52 3.02
CA ALA A 13 -0.26 20.60 2.74
C ALA A 13 0.22 19.16 2.46
N ARG A 14 1.28 18.99 1.68
CA ARG A 14 1.88 17.68 1.41
C ARG A 14 2.43 17.02 2.67
N LYS A 15 3.04 17.80 3.57
CA LYS A 15 3.52 17.30 4.86
C LYS A 15 2.38 16.76 5.70
N VAL A 16 1.27 17.50 5.83
CA VAL A 16 0.08 17.06 6.56
C VAL A 16 -0.53 15.80 5.96
N ILE A 17 -0.64 15.73 4.63
CA ILE A 17 -1.16 14.53 3.94
C ILE A 17 -0.27 13.32 4.22
N LEU A 18 1.05 13.48 4.17
CA LEU A 18 1.99 12.40 4.48
C LEU A 18 1.86 11.94 5.91
N ASP A 19 1.72 12.86 6.84
CA ASP A 19 1.54 12.56 8.26
C ASP A 19 0.25 11.77 8.50
N LEU A 20 -0.86 12.17 7.88
CA LEU A 20 -2.13 11.43 7.92
C LEU A 20 -2.02 10.03 7.30
N ILE A 21 -1.26 9.85 6.21
CA ILE A 21 -1.01 8.51 5.65
C ILE A 21 -0.20 7.66 6.63
N LEU A 22 0.82 8.24 7.24
CA LEU A 22 1.69 7.55 8.21
C LEU A 22 0.98 7.24 9.52
N SER A 23 -0.06 7.99 9.90
CA SER A 23 -0.82 7.75 11.13
C SER A 23 -1.54 6.40 11.13
N ASN A 24 -2.01 5.92 9.98
CA ASN A 24 -2.64 4.60 9.83
C ASN A 24 -1.69 3.52 9.29
N HIS A 25 -0.49 3.89 8.88
CA HIS A 25 0.50 2.93 8.34
C HIS A 25 1.27 2.23 9.45
N GLN A 26 1.48 0.91 9.30
CA GLN A 26 2.37 0.16 10.19
C GLN A 26 3.83 0.56 9.92
N ARG A 27 4.48 1.20 10.92
CA ARG A 27 5.81 1.80 10.79
C ARG A 27 6.94 0.90 11.28
N ASP A 28 6.93 -0.36 10.90
CA ASP A 28 7.97 -1.35 11.18
C ASP A 28 9.07 -1.35 10.10
N CYS A 29 9.51 -0.18 9.68
CA CYS A 29 10.39 -0.01 8.51
C CYS A 29 11.67 -0.86 8.57
N LEU A 30 12.25 -1.06 9.75
CA LEU A 30 13.48 -1.83 9.92
C LEU A 30 13.32 -3.33 9.58
N THR A 31 12.12 -3.88 9.78
CA THR A 31 11.79 -5.27 9.48
C THR A 31 11.00 -5.43 8.19
N CYS A 32 10.65 -4.31 7.55
CA CYS A 32 9.87 -4.31 6.32
C CYS A 32 10.74 -4.73 5.12
N THR A 33 10.23 -5.62 4.28
CA THR A 33 10.90 -6.07 3.04
C THR A 33 11.19 -4.96 2.04
N ARG A 34 10.51 -3.81 2.16
CA ARG A 34 10.71 -2.61 1.32
C ARG A 34 11.60 -1.57 1.97
N ASN A 35 12.28 -1.89 3.08
CA ASN A 35 13.21 -0.94 3.69
C ASN A 35 14.28 -0.48 2.70
N GLY A 36 14.52 0.83 2.63
CA GLY A 36 15.45 1.43 1.66
C GLY A 36 14.94 1.53 0.21
N ASN A 37 13.83 0.87 -0.13
CA ASN A 37 13.19 0.92 -1.46
C ASN A 37 11.68 1.12 -1.34
N CYS A 38 11.26 2.06 -0.52
CA CYS A 38 9.86 2.39 -0.26
C CYS A 38 9.59 3.85 -0.60
N GLU A 39 8.65 4.12 -1.52
CA GLU A 39 8.30 5.50 -1.90
C GLU A 39 7.78 6.31 -0.71
N LEU A 40 7.00 5.70 0.20
CA LEU A 40 6.50 6.38 1.39
C LEU A 40 7.63 6.77 2.34
N GLN A 41 8.60 5.87 2.58
CA GLN A 41 9.78 6.15 3.40
C GLN A 41 10.62 7.30 2.79
N THR A 42 10.84 7.26 1.48
CA THR A 42 11.57 8.32 0.75
C THR A 42 10.87 9.68 0.88
N LEU A 43 9.54 9.70 0.76
CA LEU A 43 8.75 10.93 0.90
C LEU A 43 8.75 11.43 2.35
N ALA A 44 8.63 10.53 3.35
CA ALA A 44 8.68 10.89 4.75
C ALA A 44 10.01 11.59 5.11
N ILE A 45 11.13 11.05 4.64
CA ILE A 45 12.45 11.66 4.79
C ILE A 45 12.51 13.03 4.09
N LYS A 46 12.08 13.08 2.82
CA LYS A 46 12.10 14.32 2.01
C LYS A 46 11.30 15.47 2.63
N PHE A 47 10.15 15.17 3.25
CA PHE A 47 9.30 16.18 3.89
C PHE A 47 9.56 16.32 5.38
N ASN A 48 10.59 15.64 5.90
CA ASN A 48 10.95 15.63 7.33
C ASN A 48 9.78 15.27 8.26
N VAL A 49 9.01 14.23 7.88
CA VAL A 49 7.93 13.65 8.70
C VAL A 49 8.51 12.43 9.42
N MET A 50 9.27 12.66 10.48
CA MET A 50 9.90 11.59 11.25
C MET A 50 9.00 11.08 12.38
N ASN A 51 8.25 11.98 13.00
CA ASN A 51 7.26 11.67 14.01
C ASN A 51 5.87 11.99 13.48
N VAL A 52 4.94 11.11 13.75
CA VAL A 52 3.52 11.32 13.36
C VAL A 52 2.86 12.15 14.45
N GLU A 53 2.26 13.28 14.05
CA GLU A 53 1.55 14.19 14.95
C GLU A 53 0.10 13.76 15.17
N TYR A 54 -0.50 13.07 14.20
CA TYR A 54 -1.89 12.63 14.27
C TYR A 54 -1.95 11.19 14.76
N GLU A 55 -2.59 10.98 15.91
CA GLU A 55 -2.87 9.66 16.45
C GLU A 55 -4.38 9.39 16.37
N GLY A 56 -4.74 8.13 16.11
CA GLY A 56 -6.12 7.72 15.98
C GLY A 56 -6.27 6.22 15.88
N GLU A 57 -7.48 5.79 15.59
CA GLU A 57 -7.77 4.39 15.32
C GLU A 57 -7.00 3.90 14.10
N LYS A 58 -6.46 2.68 14.17
CA LYS A 58 -5.75 2.02 13.07
C LYS A 58 -6.59 0.86 12.54
N THR A 59 -6.64 0.76 11.22
CA THR A 59 -7.20 -0.44 10.59
C THR A 59 -6.24 -1.62 10.77
N VAL A 60 -6.78 -2.77 11.19
CA VAL A 60 -6.02 -4.02 11.32
C VAL A 60 -6.59 -5.03 10.34
N HIS A 61 -5.73 -5.55 9.49
CA HIS A 61 -6.08 -6.56 8.50
C HIS A 61 -5.31 -7.85 8.73
N LYS A 62 -5.95 -8.98 8.42
CA LYS A 62 -5.25 -10.27 8.39
C LYS A 62 -4.29 -10.29 7.20
N ILE A 63 -3.09 -10.81 7.43
CA ILE A 63 -2.14 -11.06 6.35
C ILE A 63 -2.62 -12.27 5.55
N ASP A 64 -2.66 -12.15 4.23
CA ASP A 64 -2.94 -13.25 3.31
C ASP A 64 -1.62 -13.76 2.71
N ASP A 65 -1.18 -14.90 3.20
CA ASP A 65 0.02 -15.63 2.80
C ASP A 65 -0.29 -17.00 2.16
N LEU A 66 -1.59 -17.27 1.87
CA LEU A 66 -2.04 -18.55 1.34
C LEU A 66 -1.68 -18.76 -0.14
N SER A 67 -1.35 -17.70 -0.87
CA SER A 67 -0.97 -17.80 -2.26
C SER A 67 0.44 -18.40 -2.42
N PRO A 68 0.74 -19.07 -3.55
CA PRO A 68 2.02 -19.74 -3.74
C PRO A 68 3.21 -18.78 -3.88
N SER A 69 2.97 -17.52 -4.27
CA SER A 69 4.07 -16.60 -4.62
C SER A 69 3.87 -15.15 -4.16
N ILE A 70 2.69 -14.78 -3.67
CA ILE A 70 2.36 -13.39 -3.32
C ILE A 70 1.84 -13.34 -1.88
N VAL A 71 2.42 -12.50 -1.05
CA VAL A 71 1.91 -12.17 0.27
C VAL A 71 1.26 -10.79 0.23
N ARG A 72 0.07 -10.67 0.82
CA ARG A 72 -0.68 -9.41 0.97
C ARG A 72 -0.73 -9.01 2.44
N ASP A 73 -0.13 -7.87 2.77
CA ASP A 73 -0.20 -7.25 4.09
C ASP A 73 -0.81 -5.86 3.99
N PHE A 74 -2.13 -5.78 4.18
CA PHE A 74 -2.85 -4.51 4.05
C PHE A 74 -2.64 -3.55 5.21
N ASN A 75 -2.02 -3.96 6.30
CA ASN A 75 -1.59 -3.05 7.37
C ASN A 75 -0.54 -2.04 6.86
N LYS A 76 0.12 -2.36 5.75
CA LYS A 76 1.08 -1.50 5.05
C LYS A 76 0.50 -0.79 3.83
N CYS A 77 -0.79 -0.97 3.53
CA CYS A 77 -1.42 -0.40 2.34
C CYS A 77 -1.75 1.09 2.56
N ILE A 78 -1.38 1.92 1.58
CA ILE A 78 -1.70 3.36 1.55
C ILE A 78 -2.87 3.70 0.60
N LEU A 79 -3.62 2.70 0.15
CA LEU A 79 -4.79 2.85 -0.72
C LEU A 79 -4.52 3.61 -2.04
N CYS A 80 -3.29 3.58 -2.56
CA CYS A 80 -2.93 4.27 -3.81
C CYS A 80 -3.55 3.65 -5.07
N ARG A 81 -4.11 2.43 -4.99
CA ARG A 81 -4.81 1.70 -6.06
C ARG A 81 -3.98 1.38 -7.31
N ARG A 82 -2.66 1.57 -7.30
CA ARG A 82 -1.78 1.23 -8.43
C ARG A 82 -1.88 -0.24 -8.81
N CYS A 83 -1.90 -1.14 -7.84
CA CYS A 83 -2.04 -2.58 -8.04
C CYS A 83 -3.37 -2.95 -8.72
N ILE A 84 -4.48 -2.29 -8.36
CA ILE A 84 -5.78 -2.47 -9.01
C ILE A 84 -5.71 -2.06 -10.48
N SER A 85 -5.19 -0.85 -10.75
CA SER A 85 -5.03 -0.35 -12.11
C SER A 85 -4.18 -1.29 -12.96
N THR A 86 -3.08 -1.78 -12.43
CA THR A 86 -2.20 -2.73 -13.12
C THR A 86 -2.92 -4.05 -13.39
N CYS A 87 -3.58 -4.62 -12.38
CA CYS A 87 -4.31 -5.89 -12.53
C CYS A 87 -5.46 -5.78 -13.55
N LYS A 88 -6.24 -4.70 -13.48
CA LYS A 88 -7.46 -4.51 -14.29
C LYS A 88 -7.16 -3.97 -15.68
N ASN A 89 -6.34 -2.93 -15.78
CA ASN A 89 -6.15 -2.19 -17.03
C ASN A 89 -4.98 -2.71 -17.87
N VAL A 90 -3.92 -3.19 -17.24
CA VAL A 90 -2.73 -3.69 -17.93
C VAL A 90 -2.83 -5.20 -18.15
N GLN A 91 -3.01 -5.96 -17.07
CA GLN A 91 -3.06 -7.42 -17.12
C GLN A 91 -4.42 -7.98 -17.56
N LYS A 92 -5.50 -7.17 -17.49
CA LYS A 92 -6.87 -7.57 -17.85
C LYS A 92 -7.43 -8.73 -17.01
N ILE A 93 -6.87 -8.97 -15.82
CA ILE A 93 -7.28 -10.06 -14.92
C ILE A 93 -8.38 -9.58 -13.96
N GLY A 94 -8.16 -8.44 -13.27
CA GLY A 94 -9.15 -7.86 -12.35
C GLY A 94 -9.39 -8.69 -11.09
N ALA A 95 -8.38 -9.44 -10.60
CA ALA A 95 -8.51 -10.28 -9.41
C ALA A 95 -8.66 -9.50 -8.11
N ILE A 96 -8.22 -8.24 -8.07
CA ILE A 96 -8.27 -7.34 -6.90
C ILE A 96 -8.96 -6.03 -7.25
N ASP A 97 -9.71 -5.50 -6.30
CA ASP A 97 -10.37 -4.20 -6.41
C ASP A 97 -10.46 -3.52 -5.02
N CYS A 98 -10.98 -2.30 -4.97
CA CYS A 98 -11.25 -1.62 -3.72
C CYS A 98 -12.57 -2.15 -3.14
N VAL A 99 -12.53 -2.64 -1.92
CA VAL A 99 -13.70 -3.13 -1.20
C VAL A 99 -13.98 -2.27 0.03
N ASN A 100 -15.21 -2.32 0.53
CA ASN A 100 -15.71 -1.52 1.63
C ASN A 100 -15.69 0.00 1.36
N ARG A 101 -16.00 0.80 2.37
CA ARG A 101 -16.11 2.27 2.27
C ARG A 101 -15.58 2.95 3.52
N GLY A 102 -15.21 4.24 3.38
CA GLY A 102 -14.73 5.05 4.49
C GLY A 102 -13.45 4.48 5.10
N PHE A 103 -13.39 4.46 6.42
CA PHE A 103 -12.24 3.99 7.17
C PHE A 103 -11.90 2.50 6.92
N ASN A 104 -12.92 1.69 6.65
CA ASN A 104 -12.76 0.26 6.38
C ASN A 104 -12.39 -0.08 4.92
N SER A 105 -12.14 0.93 4.08
CA SER A 105 -11.72 0.69 2.69
C SER A 105 -10.41 -0.08 2.65
N CYS A 106 -10.38 -1.14 1.85
CA CYS A 106 -9.14 -1.88 1.59
C CYS A 106 -9.09 -2.37 0.14
N VAL A 107 -7.91 -2.77 -0.28
CA VAL A 107 -7.71 -3.43 -1.57
C VAL A 107 -7.80 -4.93 -1.34
N SER A 108 -8.83 -5.57 -1.87
CA SER A 108 -9.01 -7.01 -1.68
C SER A 108 -9.60 -7.68 -2.91
N THR A 109 -9.88 -8.96 -2.79
CA THR A 109 -10.56 -9.79 -3.77
C THR A 109 -12.06 -9.78 -3.51
N VAL A 110 -12.85 -10.31 -4.43
CA VAL A 110 -14.29 -10.52 -4.22
C VAL A 110 -14.51 -11.41 -3.00
N GLY A 111 -15.33 -10.92 -2.05
CA GLY A 111 -15.65 -11.63 -0.82
C GLY A 111 -14.49 -11.71 0.18
N ASP A 112 -13.47 -10.88 0.03
CA ASP A 112 -12.26 -10.86 0.88
C ASP A 112 -11.54 -12.22 0.96
N ASN A 113 -11.58 -12.96 -0.15
CA ASN A 113 -10.95 -14.27 -0.28
C ASN A 113 -9.42 -14.13 -0.43
N SER A 114 -8.69 -15.22 -0.20
CA SER A 114 -7.29 -15.31 -0.57
C SER A 114 -7.12 -15.24 -2.10
N LEU A 115 -5.96 -14.74 -2.56
CA LEU A 115 -5.59 -14.76 -3.99
C LEU A 115 -5.63 -16.16 -4.58
N ASN A 116 -5.44 -17.19 -3.78
CA ASN A 116 -5.51 -18.59 -4.21
C ASN A 116 -6.94 -19.05 -4.61
N ASN A 117 -7.96 -18.35 -4.10
CA ASN A 117 -9.36 -18.70 -4.30
C ASN A 117 -10.08 -17.81 -5.33
N VAL A 118 -9.34 -17.02 -6.10
CA VAL A 118 -9.86 -16.14 -7.15
C VAL A 118 -9.07 -16.33 -8.44
N ASN A 119 -9.55 -15.77 -9.55
CA ASN A 119 -8.90 -15.87 -10.86
C ASN A 119 -7.60 -15.04 -10.92
N CYS A 120 -6.68 -15.28 -9.99
CA CYS A 120 -5.35 -14.67 -9.99
C CYS A 120 -4.37 -15.57 -10.76
N THR A 121 -3.60 -15.00 -11.67
CA THR A 121 -2.56 -15.72 -12.44
C THR A 121 -1.18 -15.66 -11.78
N PHE A 122 -1.09 -15.08 -10.59
CA PHE A 122 0.17 -14.90 -9.83
C PHE A 122 1.30 -14.24 -10.63
N CYS A 123 0.97 -13.34 -11.56
CA CYS A 123 1.94 -12.70 -12.46
C CYS A 123 2.90 -11.71 -11.76
N GLY A 124 2.68 -11.36 -10.47
CA GLY A 124 3.53 -10.49 -9.68
C GLY A 124 3.49 -8.99 -10.03
N GLN A 125 2.79 -8.57 -11.10
CA GLN A 125 2.77 -7.17 -11.55
C GLN A 125 2.20 -6.19 -10.52
N CYS A 126 1.31 -6.65 -9.66
CA CYS A 126 0.78 -5.87 -8.53
C CYS A 126 1.87 -5.57 -7.48
N ILE A 127 2.85 -6.46 -7.28
CA ILE A 127 4.00 -6.27 -6.40
C ILE A 127 4.90 -5.17 -6.95
N THR A 128 5.23 -5.23 -8.24
CA THR A 128 6.05 -4.23 -8.93
C THR A 128 5.41 -2.84 -8.88
N ALA A 129 4.08 -2.77 -9.01
CA ALA A 129 3.34 -1.51 -8.96
C ALA A 129 3.15 -0.95 -7.54
N CYS A 130 3.35 -1.77 -6.50
CA CYS A 130 3.14 -1.36 -5.12
C CYS A 130 4.27 -0.44 -4.63
N PRO A 131 3.99 0.80 -4.19
CA PRO A 131 5.03 1.73 -3.74
C PRO A 131 5.52 1.47 -2.31
N VAL A 132 4.87 0.54 -1.60
CA VAL A 132 5.13 0.18 -0.20
C VAL A 132 5.21 -1.33 -0.03
N GLY A 133 5.37 -1.83 1.21
CA GLY A 133 5.47 -3.26 1.51
C GLY A 133 4.14 -4.02 1.64
N ALA A 134 3.02 -3.49 1.10
CA ALA A 134 1.72 -4.13 1.21
C ALA A 134 1.56 -5.38 0.34
N LEU A 135 2.28 -5.44 -0.76
CA LEU A 135 2.37 -6.61 -1.64
C LEU A 135 3.84 -6.98 -1.79
N ARG A 136 4.18 -8.22 -1.51
CA ARG A 136 5.55 -8.73 -1.62
C ARG A 136 5.57 -10.13 -2.21
N GLU A 137 6.72 -10.52 -2.72
CA GLU A 137 6.97 -11.90 -3.07
C GLU A 137 6.99 -12.76 -1.81
N LYS A 138 6.55 -14.01 -1.95
CA LYS A 138 6.65 -15.00 -0.88
C LYS A 138 8.06 -15.58 -0.92
N ASP A 139 8.79 -15.41 0.17
CA ASP A 139 10.14 -15.93 0.33
C ASP A 139 10.12 -17.40 0.78
N SER A 140 11.25 -18.09 0.59
CA SER A 140 11.45 -19.45 1.09
C SER A 140 11.33 -19.57 2.62
N THR A 141 11.47 -18.45 3.34
CA THR A 141 11.29 -18.37 4.79
C THR A 141 9.83 -18.27 5.21
N ASP A 142 8.91 -18.03 4.28
CA ASP A 142 7.46 -17.97 4.50
C ASP A 142 6.76 -19.35 4.29
N LEU A 143 7.53 -20.42 4.01
CA LEU A 143 7.03 -21.77 3.71
C LEU A 143 6.93 -22.65 4.96
#